data_55a2a3781d84d057971b57ae152d6d2e
#
_entry.id   55a2a3781d84d057971b57ae152d6d2e
#
_cell.length_a   1.000
_cell.length_b   1.000
_cell.length_c   1.000
_cell.angle_alpha   90.00
_cell.angle_beta   90.00
_cell.angle_gamma   90.00
#
_symmetry.space_group_name_H-M   'P 1'
#
loop_
_entity.id
_entity.type
_entity.pdbx_description
1 polymer ?
#
loop_
_entity_poly.entity_id
_entity_poly.type
_entity_poly.pdbx_seq_one_letter_code
_entity_poly.pdbx_strand_id
1 'polypeptide(L)'
;EDLVRALQATNCFDDMDKRSLLGRIVKAFPSIQQMISGEQSKEDNALIVSWASLERRKLEYMQLVKEKIPANSKEIAIARSYGDLRENHEFKAAKEMQKLLMSRKGELEVDLTRARGTDFSDATTDQITVGNKVGVTNLSTKKPETFIVLGAWDGDPDNQILSYLTPLGQAFLGKKPGEEAEFEVDHEAKRYRIESIEQHTVAGPSAVADEEDEAEAQPAGADE
;
A
#
# COMPACT_ATOMS: atom_id res chain seq x y z
N GLU A 1 -19.07 -19.51 -12.55
CA GLU A 1 -18.33 -18.66 -11.61
C GLU A 1 -18.74 -18.97 -10.17
N ASP A 2 -20.02 -18.98 -9.85
CA ASP A 2 -20.54 -19.23 -8.49
C ASP A 2 -20.15 -20.61 -7.94
N LEU A 3 -20.08 -21.62 -8.79
CA LEU A 3 -19.69 -22.98 -8.42
C LEU A 3 -18.20 -23.04 -7.98
N VAL A 4 -17.32 -22.28 -8.62
CA VAL A 4 -15.89 -22.20 -8.25
C VAL A 4 -15.72 -21.49 -6.91
N ARG A 5 -16.42 -20.39 -6.69
CA ARG A 5 -16.43 -19.67 -5.41
C ARG A 5 -16.98 -20.55 -4.28
N ALA A 6 -18.07 -21.28 -4.54
CA ALA A 6 -18.65 -22.20 -3.57
C ALA A 6 -17.68 -23.34 -3.24
N LEU A 7 -16.95 -23.88 -4.23
CA LEU A 7 -15.95 -24.94 -4.02
C LEU A 7 -14.75 -24.44 -3.19
N GLN A 8 -14.30 -23.19 -3.40
CA GLN A 8 -13.23 -22.59 -2.62
C GLN A 8 -13.65 -22.28 -1.17
N ALA A 9 -14.88 -21.84 -0.97
CA ALA A 9 -15.42 -21.46 0.34
C ALA A 9 -15.85 -22.67 1.20
N THR A 10 -16.09 -23.83 0.60
CA THR A 10 -16.59 -25.01 1.36
C THR A 10 -15.46 -25.69 2.13
N ASN A 11 -15.75 -26.12 3.35
CA ASN A 11 -14.84 -26.91 4.18
C ASN A 11 -15.12 -28.44 4.09
N CYS A 12 -15.97 -28.87 3.14
CA CYS A 12 -16.37 -30.29 3.01
C CYS A 12 -15.33 -31.13 2.26
N PHE A 13 -14.34 -30.53 1.62
CA PHE A 13 -13.31 -31.24 0.84
C PHE A 13 -11.93 -30.92 1.40
N ASP A 14 -11.04 -31.90 1.38
CA ASP A 14 -9.63 -31.69 1.68
C ASP A 14 -8.96 -30.82 0.60
N ASP A 15 -7.88 -30.14 0.96
CA ASP A 15 -7.14 -29.23 0.05
C ASP A 15 -6.64 -29.93 -1.22
N MET A 16 -6.31 -31.22 -1.13
CA MET A 16 -5.92 -32.04 -2.29
C MET A 16 -7.08 -32.27 -3.24
N ASP A 17 -8.26 -32.60 -2.71
CA ASP A 17 -9.46 -32.82 -3.48
C ASP A 17 -9.95 -31.54 -4.14
N LYS A 18 -9.92 -30.41 -3.42
CA LYS A 18 -10.21 -29.08 -3.97
C LYS A 18 -9.31 -28.74 -5.15
N ARG A 19 -8.00 -28.94 -5.01
CA ARG A 19 -7.04 -28.69 -6.10
C ARG A 19 -7.27 -29.60 -7.30
N SER A 20 -7.57 -30.86 -7.07
CA SER A 20 -7.88 -31.83 -8.14
C SER A 20 -9.14 -31.44 -8.91
N LEU A 21 -10.20 -31.07 -8.19
CA LEU A 21 -11.46 -30.62 -8.79
C LEU A 21 -11.30 -29.33 -9.57
N LEU A 22 -10.59 -28.34 -8.98
CA LEU A 22 -10.28 -27.07 -9.64
C LEU A 22 -9.46 -27.29 -10.91
N GLY A 23 -8.46 -28.17 -10.89
CA GLY A 23 -7.66 -28.52 -12.07
C GLY A 23 -8.50 -29.14 -13.20
N ARG A 24 -9.51 -29.97 -12.86
CA ARG A 24 -10.45 -30.54 -13.86
C ARG A 24 -11.38 -29.48 -14.44
N ILE A 25 -11.84 -28.53 -13.60
CA ILE A 25 -12.70 -27.42 -14.04
C ILE A 25 -11.91 -26.49 -14.98
N VAL A 26 -10.65 -26.14 -14.66
CA VAL A 26 -9.78 -25.33 -15.54
C VAL A 26 -9.56 -26.02 -16.89
N LYS A 27 -9.32 -27.31 -16.87
CA LYS A 27 -9.14 -28.08 -18.11
C LYS A 27 -10.38 -28.06 -19.00
N ALA A 28 -11.59 -28.07 -18.40
CA ALA A 28 -12.86 -28.01 -19.13
C ALA A 28 -13.23 -26.58 -19.56
N PHE A 29 -12.84 -25.59 -18.78
CA PHE A 29 -13.17 -24.17 -18.98
C PHE A 29 -11.94 -23.29 -18.74
N PRO A 30 -11.06 -23.11 -19.74
CA PRO A 30 -9.81 -22.34 -19.59
C PRO A 30 -10.00 -20.88 -19.13
N SER A 31 -11.14 -20.28 -19.46
CA SER A 31 -11.49 -18.90 -19.02
C SER A 31 -11.58 -18.75 -17.48
N ILE A 32 -11.74 -19.83 -16.75
CA ILE A 32 -11.83 -19.83 -15.28
C ILE A 32 -10.42 -19.87 -14.63
N GLN A 33 -9.39 -20.15 -15.41
CA GLN A 33 -8.01 -20.22 -14.90
C GLN A 33 -7.57 -18.93 -14.21
N GLN A 34 -7.94 -17.78 -14.76
CA GLN A 34 -7.62 -16.47 -14.18
C GLN A 34 -8.27 -16.25 -12.80
N MET A 35 -9.47 -16.78 -12.59
CA MET A 35 -10.14 -16.71 -11.27
C MET A 35 -9.51 -17.64 -10.22
N ILE A 36 -8.94 -18.76 -10.66
CA ILE A 36 -8.36 -19.76 -9.75
C ILE A 36 -6.91 -19.46 -9.43
N SER A 37 -6.15 -18.87 -10.37
CA SER A 37 -4.74 -18.53 -10.19
C SER A 37 -4.50 -17.37 -9.21
N GLY A 38 -5.55 -16.69 -8.78
CA GLY A 38 -5.44 -15.58 -7.80
C GLY A 38 -4.77 -14.33 -8.37
N GLU A 39 -4.60 -14.26 -9.69
CA GLU A 39 -4.01 -13.08 -10.33
C GLU A 39 -4.92 -11.85 -10.17
N GLN A 40 -6.24 -12.02 -10.28
CA GLN A 40 -7.19 -10.94 -9.98
C GLN A 40 -7.14 -10.50 -8.52
N SER A 41 -6.93 -11.43 -7.56
CA SER A 41 -6.83 -11.06 -6.15
C SER A 41 -5.52 -10.32 -5.81
N LYS A 42 -4.48 -10.42 -6.65
CA LYS A 42 -3.25 -9.64 -6.51
C LYS A 42 -3.41 -8.23 -7.07
N GLU A 43 -4.17 -8.07 -8.15
CA GLU A 43 -4.49 -6.76 -8.71
C GLU A 43 -5.48 -5.99 -7.82
N ASP A 44 -6.52 -6.65 -7.32
CA ASP A 44 -7.51 -6.06 -6.40
C ASP A 44 -6.90 -5.62 -5.05
N ASN A 45 -5.76 -6.18 -4.65
CA ASN A 45 -5.04 -5.83 -3.43
C ASN A 45 -3.83 -4.90 -3.65
N ALA A 46 -3.55 -4.48 -4.87
CA ALA A 46 -2.46 -3.57 -5.15
C ALA A 46 -2.74 -2.18 -4.56
N LEU A 47 -1.74 -1.59 -3.92
CA LEU A 47 -1.78 -0.22 -3.43
C LEU A 47 -1.19 0.71 -4.49
N ILE A 48 -2.02 1.57 -5.07
CA ILE A 48 -1.57 2.60 -6.00
C ILE A 48 -0.95 3.74 -5.18
N VAL A 49 0.30 4.11 -5.47
CA VAL A 49 1.06 5.14 -4.75
C VAL A 49 1.89 5.96 -5.73
N SER A 50 2.24 7.19 -5.36
CA SER A 50 3.22 7.96 -6.15
C SER A 50 4.62 7.34 -6.04
N TRP A 51 5.46 7.56 -7.05
CA TRP A 51 6.86 7.15 -7.01
C TRP A 51 7.60 7.76 -5.81
N ALA A 52 7.35 9.03 -5.50
CA ALA A 52 7.95 9.71 -4.35
C ALA A 52 7.60 9.05 -3.01
N SER A 53 6.34 8.65 -2.82
CA SER A 53 5.90 7.95 -1.61
C SER A 53 6.46 6.53 -1.53
N LEU A 54 6.60 5.85 -2.66
CA LEU A 54 7.21 4.52 -2.75
C LEU A 54 8.69 4.58 -2.37
N GLU A 55 9.45 5.52 -2.92
CA GLU A 55 10.87 5.73 -2.60
C GLU A 55 11.08 6.07 -1.12
N ARG A 56 10.27 6.96 -0.57
CA ARG A 56 10.29 7.30 0.85
C ARG A 56 10.06 6.07 1.74
N ARG A 57 9.13 5.19 1.38
CA ARG A 57 8.87 3.94 2.12
C ARG A 57 10.01 2.93 1.98
N LYS A 58 10.61 2.82 0.80
CA LYS A 58 11.80 1.99 0.59
C LYS A 58 12.97 2.48 1.44
N LEU A 59 13.19 3.79 1.47
CA LEU A 59 14.25 4.40 2.30
C LEU A 59 14.00 4.13 3.80
N GLU A 60 12.76 4.31 4.28
CA GLU A 60 12.38 3.97 5.66
C GLU A 60 12.71 2.51 5.99
N TYR A 61 12.37 1.58 5.09
CA TYR A 61 12.68 0.16 5.26
C TYR A 61 14.18 -0.10 5.32
N MET A 62 14.95 0.50 4.41
CA MET A 62 16.41 0.37 4.40
C MET A 62 17.05 0.89 5.68
N GLN A 63 16.65 2.06 6.17
CA GLN A 63 17.12 2.62 7.45
C GLN A 63 16.74 1.70 8.62
N LEU A 64 15.55 1.14 8.61
CA LEU A 64 15.11 0.23 9.64
C LEU A 64 15.97 -1.02 9.70
N VAL A 65 16.26 -1.63 8.55
CA VAL A 65 16.99 -2.90 8.45
C VAL A 65 18.51 -2.70 8.60
N LYS A 66 19.08 -1.67 7.96
CA LYS A 66 20.54 -1.45 7.96
C LYS A 66 21.05 -0.73 9.21
N GLU A 67 20.22 0.08 9.86
CA GLU A 67 20.67 0.93 10.97
C GLU A 67 19.96 0.61 12.30
N LYS A 68 18.61 0.73 12.35
CA LYS A 68 17.87 0.66 13.62
C LYS A 68 17.88 -0.73 14.25
N ILE A 69 17.66 -1.79 13.46
CA ILE A 69 17.64 -3.17 13.98
C ILE A 69 19.04 -3.60 14.45
N PRO A 70 20.14 -3.37 13.71
CA PRO A 70 21.49 -3.66 14.22
C PRO A 70 21.88 -2.84 15.45
N ALA A 71 21.52 -1.54 15.52
CA ALA A 71 21.74 -0.71 16.69
C ALA A 71 21.05 -1.29 17.93
N ASN A 72 19.77 -1.62 17.83
CA ASN A 72 19.02 -2.23 18.92
C ASN A 72 19.59 -3.61 19.33
N SER A 73 20.11 -4.39 18.38
CA SER A 73 20.79 -5.66 18.70
C SER A 73 22.03 -5.44 19.54
N LYS A 74 22.81 -4.36 19.29
CA LYS A 74 23.97 -3.97 20.11
C LYS A 74 23.50 -3.53 21.50
N GLU A 75 22.44 -2.74 21.62
CA GLU A 75 21.88 -2.34 22.92
C GLU A 75 21.46 -3.53 23.75
N ILE A 76 20.80 -4.53 23.15
CA ILE A 76 20.45 -5.78 23.82
C ILE A 76 21.68 -6.51 24.33
N ALA A 77 22.75 -6.57 23.52
CA ALA A 77 24.01 -7.22 23.90
C ALA A 77 24.68 -6.49 25.10
N ILE A 78 24.71 -5.17 25.07
CA ILE A 78 25.24 -4.33 26.16
C ILE A 78 24.42 -4.53 27.42
N ALA A 79 23.11 -4.37 27.34
CA ALA A 79 22.22 -4.54 28.48
C ALA A 79 22.32 -5.95 29.10
N ARG A 80 22.53 -6.98 28.25
CA ARG A 80 22.73 -8.36 28.70
C ARG A 80 24.04 -8.53 29.50
N SER A 81 25.07 -7.76 29.20
CA SER A 81 26.37 -7.84 29.87
C SER A 81 26.32 -7.31 31.32
N TYR A 82 25.33 -6.54 31.70
CA TYR A 82 25.19 -6.02 33.08
C TYR A 82 24.70 -7.06 34.10
N GLY A 83 24.39 -8.28 33.69
CA GLY A 83 23.97 -9.37 34.58
C GLY A 83 22.46 -9.35 34.83
N ASP A 84 22.03 -9.80 35.95
CA ASP A 84 20.63 -10.07 36.36
C ASP A 84 19.49 -9.59 35.45
N LEU A 85 19.15 -10.44 34.48
CA LEU A 85 18.16 -10.10 33.43
C LEU A 85 16.74 -9.89 33.97
N ARG A 86 16.43 -10.35 35.19
CA ARG A 86 15.08 -10.23 35.75
C ARG A 86 14.76 -8.82 36.20
N GLU A 87 15.75 -8.12 36.75
CA GLU A 87 15.62 -6.76 37.26
C GLU A 87 16.20 -5.72 36.31
N ASN A 88 16.80 -6.15 35.19
CA ASN A 88 17.42 -5.27 34.20
C ASN A 88 16.33 -4.58 33.34
N HIS A 89 16.02 -3.34 33.71
CA HIS A 89 15.04 -2.53 32.95
C HIS A 89 15.51 -2.16 31.55
N GLU A 90 16.82 -1.94 31.34
CA GLU A 90 17.40 -1.62 30.04
C GLU A 90 17.25 -2.80 29.07
N PHE A 91 17.52 -4.02 29.55
CA PHE A 91 17.32 -5.23 28.74
C PHE A 91 15.85 -5.41 28.35
N LYS A 92 14.92 -5.18 29.27
CA LYS A 92 13.47 -5.26 28.98
C LYS A 92 13.06 -4.22 27.93
N ALA A 93 13.48 -2.96 28.11
CA ALA A 93 13.19 -1.88 27.16
C ALA A 93 13.77 -2.15 25.76
N ALA A 94 15.03 -2.62 25.68
CA ALA A 94 15.66 -2.99 24.41
C ALA A 94 14.94 -4.15 23.70
N LYS A 95 14.41 -5.12 24.46
CA LYS A 95 13.62 -6.23 23.91
C LYS A 95 12.24 -5.77 23.43
N GLU A 96 11.61 -4.84 24.12
CA GLU A 96 10.35 -4.24 23.66
C GLU A 96 10.57 -3.44 22.38
N MET A 97 11.64 -2.65 22.30
CA MET A 97 12.05 -1.96 21.08
C MET A 97 12.30 -2.93 19.93
N GLN A 98 12.97 -4.06 20.18
CA GLN A 98 13.17 -5.10 19.16
C GLN A 98 11.83 -5.59 18.58
N LYS A 99 10.85 -5.84 19.45
CA LYS A 99 9.52 -6.29 19.02
C LYS A 99 8.85 -5.25 18.14
N LEU A 100 8.92 -3.96 18.52
CA LEU A 100 8.37 -2.85 17.75
C LEU A 100 9.03 -2.73 16.38
N LEU A 101 10.37 -2.78 16.32
CA LEU A 101 11.12 -2.70 15.07
C LEU A 101 10.80 -3.87 14.13
N MET A 102 10.67 -5.10 14.67
CA MET A 102 10.29 -6.27 13.87
C MET A 102 8.86 -6.20 13.37
N SER A 103 7.91 -5.69 14.17
CA SER A 103 6.54 -5.46 13.72
C SER A 103 6.51 -4.44 12.56
N ARG A 104 7.23 -3.31 12.74
CA ARG A 104 7.32 -2.27 11.71
C ARG A 104 7.96 -2.78 10.42
N LYS A 105 9.01 -3.62 10.54
CA LYS A 105 9.62 -4.30 9.39
C LYS A 105 8.59 -5.13 8.63
N GLY A 106 7.84 -5.98 9.32
CA GLY A 106 6.82 -6.82 8.70
C GLY A 106 5.71 -6.02 8.01
N GLU A 107 5.25 -4.92 8.62
CA GLU A 107 4.28 -4.00 8.01
C GLU A 107 4.82 -3.39 6.70
N LEU A 108 6.05 -2.86 6.73
CA LEU A 108 6.67 -2.26 5.55
C LEU A 108 6.90 -3.30 4.44
N GLU A 109 7.27 -4.54 4.77
CA GLU A 109 7.45 -5.63 3.79
C GLU A 109 6.13 -5.95 3.08
N VAL A 110 5.03 -6.07 3.82
CA VAL A 110 3.70 -6.29 3.26
C VAL A 110 3.28 -5.11 2.38
N ASP A 111 3.45 -3.89 2.87
CA ASP A 111 3.10 -2.67 2.15
C ASP A 111 3.88 -2.56 0.83
N LEU A 112 5.21 -2.73 0.87
CA LEU A 112 6.07 -2.64 -0.31
C LEU A 112 5.79 -3.75 -1.33
N THR A 113 5.41 -4.94 -0.89
CA THR A 113 5.03 -6.04 -1.79
C THR A 113 3.76 -5.73 -2.59
N ARG A 114 2.84 -4.96 -1.99
CA ARG A 114 1.55 -4.61 -2.60
C ARG A 114 1.60 -3.29 -3.38
N ALA A 115 2.60 -2.45 -3.12
CA ALA A 115 2.69 -1.12 -3.69
C ALA A 115 3.02 -1.15 -5.19
N ARG A 116 2.31 -0.31 -5.95
CA ARG A 116 2.59 -0.02 -7.35
C ARG A 116 2.78 1.48 -7.51
N GLY A 117 3.99 1.87 -7.89
CA GLY A 117 4.32 3.27 -8.16
C GLY A 117 3.71 3.73 -9.48
N THR A 118 3.20 4.97 -9.51
CA THR A 118 2.67 5.62 -10.71
C THR A 118 2.93 7.12 -10.66
N ASP A 119 2.94 7.75 -11.82
CA ASP A 119 2.94 9.20 -12.01
C ASP A 119 1.53 9.77 -12.26
N PHE A 120 0.52 8.89 -12.27
CA PHE A 120 -0.89 9.18 -12.54
C PHE A 120 -1.16 9.79 -13.92
N SER A 121 -0.27 9.56 -14.89
CA SER A 121 -0.46 10.04 -16.27
C SER A 121 -1.66 9.41 -16.98
N ASP A 122 -2.10 8.24 -16.53
CA ASP A 122 -3.26 7.52 -17.07
C ASP A 122 -4.61 8.01 -16.53
N ALA A 123 -4.62 9.02 -15.64
CA ALA A 123 -5.85 9.54 -15.05
C ALA A 123 -6.74 10.19 -16.11
N THR A 124 -8.00 9.75 -16.18
CA THR A 124 -9.00 10.30 -17.10
C THR A 124 -9.75 11.47 -16.45
N THR A 125 -10.38 12.34 -17.26
CA THR A 125 -11.18 13.47 -16.77
C THR A 125 -12.70 13.27 -16.94
N ASP A 126 -13.11 12.14 -17.48
CA ASP A 126 -14.53 11.80 -17.66
C ASP A 126 -15.22 11.46 -16.33
N GLN A 127 -14.45 10.93 -15.41
CA GLN A 127 -14.86 10.60 -14.05
C GLN A 127 -13.65 10.70 -13.12
N ILE A 128 -13.89 10.88 -11.83
CA ILE A 128 -12.82 10.99 -10.85
C ILE A 128 -12.10 9.65 -10.71
N THR A 129 -10.80 9.67 -10.98
CA THR A 129 -9.86 8.56 -10.77
C THR A 129 -8.73 9.02 -9.87
N VAL A 130 -7.87 8.08 -9.46
CA VAL A 130 -6.63 8.43 -8.74
C VAL A 130 -5.73 9.22 -9.69
N GLY A 131 -5.20 10.36 -9.25
CA GLY A 131 -4.45 11.31 -10.08
C GLY A 131 -5.27 12.49 -10.59
N ASN A 132 -6.48 12.72 -10.05
CA ASN A 132 -7.27 13.87 -10.43
C ASN A 132 -7.25 14.98 -9.36
N LYS A 133 -7.26 16.21 -9.85
CA LYS A 133 -7.59 17.42 -9.09
C LYS A 133 -9.06 17.73 -9.33
N VAL A 134 -9.84 17.81 -8.25
CA VAL A 134 -11.29 17.89 -8.27
C VAL A 134 -11.73 19.20 -7.65
N GLY A 135 -12.40 20.04 -8.42
CA GLY A 135 -13.09 21.22 -7.92
C GLY A 135 -14.51 20.83 -7.46
N VAL A 136 -14.83 21.16 -6.22
CA VAL A 136 -16.14 20.83 -5.62
C VAL A 136 -16.77 22.01 -4.93
N THR A 137 -18.10 21.99 -4.80
CA THR A 137 -18.84 22.93 -3.95
C THR A 137 -19.40 22.16 -2.75
N ASN A 138 -19.02 22.56 -1.56
CA ASN A 138 -19.59 22.05 -0.32
C ASN A 138 -21.05 22.53 -0.20
N LEU A 139 -22.00 21.59 -0.22
CA LEU A 139 -23.44 21.95 -0.24
C LEU A 139 -23.95 22.49 1.09
N SER A 140 -23.24 22.23 2.20
CA SER A 140 -23.63 22.75 3.52
C SER A 140 -23.16 24.20 3.71
N THR A 141 -21.92 24.49 3.30
CA THR A 141 -21.30 25.82 3.49
C THR A 141 -21.42 26.71 2.25
N LYS A 142 -21.76 26.15 1.09
CA LYS A 142 -21.79 26.79 -0.23
C LYS A 142 -20.45 27.41 -0.65
N LYS A 143 -19.33 26.87 -0.12
CA LYS A 143 -18.00 27.30 -0.48
C LYS A 143 -17.39 26.38 -1.51
N PRO A 144 -16.66 26.91 -2.49
CA PRO A 144 -15.84 26.11 -3.39
C PRO A 144 -14.61 25.60 -2.64
N GLU A 145 -14.28 24.34 -2.86
CA GLU A 145 -13.10 23.67 -2.31
C GLU A 145 -12.43 22.90 -3.44
N THR A 146 -11.15 22.63 -3.31
CA THR A 146 -10.40 21.85 -4.32
C THR A 146 -9.65 20.74 -3.61
N PHE A 147 -9.76 19.53 -4.09
CA PHE A 147 -9.05 18.38 -3.57
C PHE A 147 -8.25 17.70 -4.68
N ILE A 148 -7.13 17.09 -4.30
CA ILE A 148 -6.33 16.25 -5.20
C ILE A 148 -6.44 14.83 -4.69
N VAL A 149 -6.94 13.90 -5.51
CA VAL A 149 -7.08 12.49 -5.14
C VAL A 149 -5.85 11.75 -5.63
N LEU A 150 -5.00 11.31 -4.71
CA LEU A 150 -3.76 10.61 -5.03
C LEU A 150 -3.72 9.21 -4.39
N GLY A 151 -2.54 8.62 -4.41
CA GLY A 151 -2.26 7.27 -3.95
C GLY A 151 -2.48 7.02 -2.47
N ALA A 152 -2.38 5.75 -2.07
CA ALA A 152 -2.66 5.30 -0.70
C ALA A 152 -1.81 6.01 0.36
N TRP A 153 -0.57 6.39 0.02
CA TRP A 153 0.40 6.99 0.94
C TRP A 153 0.67 8.47 0.70
N ASP A 154 -0.08 9.08 -0.23
CA ASP A 154 0.15 10.45 -0.69
C ASP A 154 -0.74 11.46 0.03
N GLY A 155 -1.60 11.04 0.95
CA GLY A 155 -2.52 11.92 1.67
C GLY A 155 -1.78 12.99 2.46
N ASP A 156 -2.15 14.27 2.22
CA ASP A 156 -1.64 15.45 2.89
C ASP A 156 -2.80 16.46 3.09
N PRO A 157 -3.41 16.48 4.27
CA PRO A 157 -4.55 17.36 4.57
C PRO A 157 -4.21 18.86 4.44
N ASP A 158 -2.97 19.25 4.74
CA ASP A 158 -2.53 20.65 4.70
C ASP A 158 -2.52 21.18 3.26
N ASN A 159 -2.22 20.32 2.29
CA ASN A 159 -2.24 20.61 0.86
C ASN A 159 -3.52 20.14 0.16
N GLN A 160 -4.56 19.74 0.91
CA GLN A 160 -5.83 19.24 0.37
C GLN A 160 -5.66 17.99 -0.53
N ILE A 161 -4.61 17.20 -0.27
CA ILE A 161 -4.37 15.93 -0.96
C ILE A 161 -5.04 14.80 -0.20
N LEU A 162 -5.95 14.11 -0.87
CA LEU A 162 -6.70 13.00 -0.33
C LEU A 162 -6.11 11.67 -0.82
N SER A 163 -5.85 10.76 0.09
CA SER A 163 -5.66 9.38 -0.30
C SER A 163 -6.98 8.79 -0.80
N TYR A 164 -6.95 8.06 -1.91
CA TYR A 164 -8.13 7.37 -2.44
C TYR A 164 -8.73 6.34 -1.46
N LEU A 165 -7.99 5.93 -0.42
CA LEU A 165 -8.48 5.03 0.63
C LEU A 165 -9.29 5.73 1.71
N THR A 166 -9.25 7.05 1.79
CA THR A 166 -10.05 7.80 2.76
C THR A 166 -11.53 7.75 2.42
N PRO A 167 -12.45 7.88 3.40
CA PRO A 167 -13.89 7.90 3.13
C PRO A 167 -14.30 8.96 2.08
N LEU A 168 -13.69 10.15 2.15
CA LEU A 168 -13.92 11.22 1.18
C LEU A 168 -13.36 10.86 -0.20
N GLY A 169 -12.13 10.31 -0.26
CA GLY A 169 -11.54 9.84 -1.51
C GLY A 169 -12.40 8.77 -2.18
N GLN A 170 -12.89 7.80 -1.42
CA GLN A 170 -13.79 6.76 -1.92
C GLN A 170 -15.14 7.31 -2.40
N ALA A 171 -15.69 8.30 -1.71
CA ALA A 171 -16.94 8.93 -2.11
C ALA A 171 -16.80 9.72 -3.43
N PHE A 172 -15.60 10.20 -3.74
CA PHE A 172 -15.32 10.91 -5.00
C PHE A 172 -15.07 9.96 -6.18
N LEU A 173 -14.39 8.82 -5.95
CA LEU A 173 -14.03 7.90 -7.03
C LEU A 173 -15.22 7.49 -7.89
N GLY A 174 -15.04 7.54 -9.22
CA GLY A 174 -16.04 7.18 -10.22
C GLY A 174 -17.14 8.24 -10.44
N LYS A 175 -17.16 9.32 -9.65
CA LYS A 175 -18.14 10.42 -9.84
C LYS A 175 -17.75 11.27 -11.05
N LYS A 176 -18.80 11.85 -11.69
CA LYS A 176 -18.69 12.72 -12.87
C LYS A 176 -18.98 14.17 -12.49
N PRO A 177 -18.53 15.14 -13.32
CA PRO A 177 -18.94 16.53 -13.15
C PRO A 177 -20.46 16.67 -13.09
N GLY A 178 -20.97 17.45 -12.12
CA GLY A 178 -22.38 17.65 -11.85
C GLY A 178 -23.01 16.65 -10.87
N GLU A 179 -22.34 15.55 -10.54
CA GLU A 179 -22.83 14.59 -9.54
C GLU A 179 -22.51 15.03 -8.11
N GLU A 180 -23.23 14.45 -7.16
CA GLU A 180 -23.04 14.68 -5.74
C GLU A 180 -22.34 13.49 -5.10
N ALA A 181 -21.38 13.79 -4.22
CA ALA A 181 -20.71 12.84 -3.36
C ALA A 181 -21.18 13.06 -1.92
N GLU A 182 -21.58 12.00 -1.25
CA GLU A 182 -22.00 12.01 0.14
C GLU A 182 -21.12 11.04 0.94
N PHE A 183 -20.67 11.47 2.09
CA PHE A 183 -19.91 10.64 3.02
C PHE A 183 -20.17 11.11 4.46
N GLU A 184 -19.97 10.20 5.38
CA GLU A 184 -20.18 10.43 6.82
C GLU A 184 -18.84 10.53 7.54
N VAL A 185 -18.66 11.61 8.32
CA VAL A 185 -17.50 11.79 9.22
C VAL A 185 -18.06 12.30 10.56
N ASP A 186 -17.66 11.66 11.65
CA ASP A 186 -18.05 12.03 13.01
C ASP A 186 -19.59 12.10 13.20
N HIS A 187 -20.33 11.21 12.56
CA HIS A 187 -21.80 11.18 12.52
C HIS A 187 -22.46 12.38 11.83
N GLU A 188 -21.68 13.17 11.07
CA GLU A 188 -22.20 14.23 10.20
C GLU A 188 -22.11 13.82 8.73
N ALA A 189 -23.23 13.88 8.01
CA ALA A 189 -23.24 13.67 6.57
C ALA A 189 -22.79 14.95 5.87
N LYS A 190 -21.65 14.87 5.16
CA LYS A 190 -21.14 15.96 4.32
C LYS A 190 -21.47 15.65 2.86
N ARG A 191 -21.92 16.66 2.13
CA ARG A 191 -22.25 16.55 0.71
C ARG A 191 -21.48 17.57 -0.10
N TYR A 192 -20.91 17.10 -1.19
CA TYR A 192 -20.17 17.90 -2.15
C TYR A 192 -20.72 17.68 -3.55
N ARG A 193 -20.84 18.76 -4.33
CA ARG A 193 -21.12 18.69 -5.76
C ARG A 193 -19.81 18.81 -6.52
N ILE A 194 -19.60 17.91 -7.48
CA ILE A 194 -18.42 17.91 -8.36
C ILE A 194 -18.63 18.97 -9.44
N GLU A 195 -17.74 19.95 -9.53
CA GLU A 195 -17.80 21.03 -10.51
C GLU A 195 -16.85 20.79 -11.68
N SER A 196 -15.60 20.39 -11.39
CA SER A 196 -14.58 20.15 -12.41
C SER A 196 -13.67 19.01 -12.05
N ILE A 197 -13.10 18.35 -13.07
CA ILE A 197 -12.09 17.30 -12.94
C ILE A 197 -10.94 17.69 -13.86
N GLU A 198 -9.76 17.80 -13.30
CA GLU A 198 -8.51 18.07 -13.99
C GLU A 198 -7.52 16.93 -13.71
N GLN A 199 -6.66 16.61 -14.66
CA GLN A 199 -5.57 15.67 -14.43
C GLN A 199 -4.48 16.32 -13.58
N HIS A 200 -3.96 15.57 -12.60
CA HIS A 200 -2.83 15.99 -11.78
C HIS A 200 -1.73 14.93 -11.83
N THR A 201 -0.66 15.24 -12.54
CA THR A 201 0.51 14.36 -12.64
C THR A 201 1.54 14.73 -11.58
N VAL A 202 2.22 13.73 -11.04
CA VAL A 202 3.35 13.88 -10.11
C VAL A 202 4.64 13.44 -10.80
N ALA A 203 5.78 13.83 -10.24
CA ALA A 203 7.08 13.44 -10.79
C ALA A 203 7.20 11.90 -10.87
N GLY A 204 7.75 11.44 -11.97
CA GLY A 204 8.09 10.03 -12.18
C GLY A 204 9.21 9.54 -11.27
N PRO A 205 9.68 8.30 -11.43
CA PRO A 205 10.73 7.72 -10.60
C PRO A 205 12.01 8.57 -10.69
N SER A 206 12.64 8.80 -9.54
CA SER A 206 13.94 9.49 -9.50
C SER A 206 15.01 8.55 -10.08
N ALA A 207 15.81 9.02 -11.02
CA ALA A 207 16.82 8.23 -11.73
C ALA A 207 18.02 7.77 -10.85
N VAL A 208 17.91 7.87 -9.54
CA VAL A 208 19.01 7.65 -8.59
C VAL A 208 19.04 6.22 -8.01
N ALA A 209 18.08 5.37 -8.36
CA ALA A 209 17.92 4.05 -7.70
C ALA A 209 18.71 2.88 -8.34
N ASP A 210 19.34 3.08 -9.49
CA ASP A 210 19.92 1.96 -10.27
C ASP A 210 21.44 1.77 -10.10
N GLU A 211 22.14 2.60 -9.30
CA GLU A 211 23.61 2.52 -9.19
C GLU A 211 24.13 1.61 -8.05
N GLU A 212 23.28 1.11 -7.13
CA GLU A 212 23.78 0.31 -5.99
C GLU A 212 23.76 -1.23 -6.21
N ASP A 213 23.08 -1.74 -7.23
CA ASP A 213 23.00 -3.20 -7.47
C ASP A 213 24.19 -3.77 -8.31
N GLU A 214 25.00 -2.91 -8.94
CA GLU A 214 26.17 -3.39 -9.71
C GLU A 214 27.46 -3.51 -8.89
N ALA A 215 27.51 -3.08 -7.64
CA ALA A 215 28.73 -3.08 -6.84
C ALA A 215 29.00 -4.38 -6.06
N GLU A 216 28.07 -5.33 -5.99
CA GLU A 216 28.28 -6.60 -5.26
C GLU A 216 28.68 -7.80 -6.13
N ALA A 217 28.89 -7.64 -7.44
CA ALA A 217 29.23 -8.73 -8.36
C ALA A 217 30.69 -8.75 -8.82
N GLN A 218 31.66 -8.42 -7.94
CA GLN A 218 33.04 -8.72 -8.25
C GLN A 218 33.54 -9.90 -7.37
N PRO A 219 33.88 -11.06 -7.95
CA PRO A 219 34.48 -12.15 -7.21
C PRO A 219 35.91 -11.75 -6.84
N ALA A 220 36.24 -11.93 -5.55
CA ALA A 220 37.61 -11.82 -5.07
C ALA A 220 38.51 -12.71 -5.91
N GLY A 221 39.30 -12.10 -6.77
CA GLY A 221 40.35 -12.77 -7.53
C GLY A 221 41.37 -13.36 -6.62
N ALA A 222 41.71 -14.60 -6.90
CA ALA A 222 42.84 -15.33 -6.33
C ALA A 222 44.16 -14.58 -6.63
N ASP A 223 44.96 -14.37 -5.61
CA ASP A 223 46.39 -14.16 -5.76
C ASP A 223 47.16 -15.22 -4.99
N GLU A 224 48.14 -15.74 -5.68
CA GLU A 224 49.10 -16.78 -5.36
C GLU A 224 49.96 -16.51 -4.10
#